data_0aa266fc4dd6c0d19eccdaa73408d298
#
_entry.id   0aa266fc4dd6c0d19eccdaa73408d298
#
_cell.length_a   1.000
_cell.length_b   1.000
_cell.length_c   1.000
_cell.angle_alpha   90.00
_cell.angle_beta   90.00
_cell.angle_gamma   90.00
#
_symmetry.space_group_name_H-M   'P 1'
#
loop_
_entity.id
_entity.type
_entity.pdbx_description
1 polymer ?
#
loop_
_entity_poly.entity_id
_entity_poly.type
_entity_poly.pdbx_seq_one_letter_code
_entity_poly.pdbx_strand_id
1 'polypeptide(L)'
;MDALPPPAEDRFRSFLETEAHRLGFDAVGVASARTDEVVVERFDTFVEEGRYGTMGWIAETAERRRGVTSMWAEARSVIVLGMNYGPGFDPLEALQNRAQGVISVYARNRDYHDVIKGRLKELAGRLMGRIRQMRPDESHSVKVFVDTAPLLEKPLGQAAGLGWQGKHTNLVSREHGSWLFLGSIATTLALTPDTAASDACGSCRALSLIHISEPTRLRRI
;
A
#
# COMPACT_ATOMS: atom_id res chain seq x y z
N MET A 1 -17.54 -2.78 20.53
CA MET A 1 -16.09 -2.64 20.85
C MET A 1 -15.69 -1.22 20.50
N ASP A 2 -15.32 -0.46 21.50
CA ASP A 2 -14.98 0.93 21.34
C ASP A 2 -13.50 1.10 20.98
N ALA A 3 -13.17 2.26 20.40
CA ALA A 3 -11.78 2.62 20.11
C ALA A 3 -10.92 2.63 21.39
N LEU A 4 -9.61 2.52 21.26
CA LEU A 4 -8.69 2.70 22.37
C LEU A 4 -8.82 4.13 22.93
N PRO A 5 -8.78 4.34 24.25
CA PRO A 5 -8.71 5.69 24.80
C PRO A 5 -7.36 6.32 24.41
N PRO A 6 -7.30 7.67 24.19
CA PRO A 6 -6.13 8.35 23.62
C PRO A 6 -4.77 7.95 24.23
N PRO A 7 -4.57 7.90 25.56
CA PRO A 7 -3.26 7.53 26.11
C PRO A 7 -2.85 6.07 25.85
N ALA A 8 -3.81 5.17 25.62
CA ALA A 8 -3.54 3.78 25.30
C ALA A 8 -3.25 3.63 23.81
N GLU A 9 -3.95 4.38 22.96
CA GLU A 9 -3.72 4.40 21.52
C GLU A 9 -2.33 4.98 21.18
N ASP A 10 -1.93 6.09 21.81
CA ASP A 10 -0.61 6.69 21.61
C ASP A 10 0.51 5.70 21.93
N ARG A 11 0.38 4.96 23.05
CA ARG A 11 1.35 3.91 23.42
C ARG A 11 1.34 2.75 22.43
N PHE A 12 0.19 2.39 21.90
CA PHE A 12 0.10 1.35 20.87
C PHE A 12 0.73 1.81 19.57
N ARG A 13 0.48 3.04 19.14
CA ARG A 13 1.08 3.63 17.94
C ARG A 13 2.60 3.71 18.03
N SER A 14 3.13 4.23 19.11
CA SER A 14 4.58 4.28 19.32
C SER A 14 5.21 2.88 19.33
N PHE A 15 4.53 1.88 19.89
CA PHE A 15 4.96 0.48 19.81
C PHE A 15 4.91 -0.04 18.36
N LEU A 16 3.82 0.21 17.63
CA LEU A 16 3.65 -0.18 16.23
C LEU A 16 4.78 0.39 15.36
N GLU A 17 5.04 1.69 15.45
CA GLU A 17 6.08 2.37 14.68
C GLU A 17 7.46 1.80 15.00
N THR A 18 7.80 1.66 16.29
CA THR A 18 9.07 1.10 16.73
C THR A 18 9.31 -0.31 16.17
N GLU A 19 8.30 -1.18 16.27
CA GLU A 19 8.41 -2.55 15.80
C GLU A 19 8.43 -2.65 14.28
N ALA A 20 7.67 -1.80 13.58
CA ALA A 20 7.69 -1.72 12.12
C ALA A 20 9.08 -1.29 11.60
N HIS A 21 9.64 -0.23 12.17
CA HIS A 21 10.99 0.24 11.80
C HIS A 21 12.06 -0.82 12.11
N ARG A 22 11.97 -1.49 13.25
CA ARG A 22 12.87 -2.59 13.61
C ARG A 22 12.83 -3.74 12.58
N LEU A 23 11.68 -3.96 11.97
CA LEU A 23 11.47 -4.95 10.92
C LEU A 23 11.79 -4.42 9.51
N GLY A 24 12.28 -3.17 9.40
CA GLY A 24 12.71 -2.54 8.16
C GLY A 24 11.57 -2.04 7.29
N PHE A 25 10.46 -1.61 7.89
CA PHE A 25 9.49 -0.77 7.23
C PHE A 25 9.85 0.71 7.47
N ASP A 26 9.81 1.51 6.41
CA ASP A 26 10.23 2.92 6.43
C ASP A 26 9.04 3.86 6.63
N ALA A 27 7.84 3.41 6.30
CA ALA A 27 6.61 4.17 6.45
C ALA A 27 5.51 3.31 7.10
N VAL A 28 4.73 3.91 7.99
CA VAL A 28 3.62 3.28 8.71
C VAL A 28 2.47 4.26 8.81
N GLY A 29 1.27 3.79 8.58
CA GLY A 29 0.06 4.57 8.78
C GLY A 29 -1.16 3.69 9.00
N VAL A 30 -2.24 4.27 9.47
CA VAL A 30 -3.49 3.59 9.76
C VAL A 30 -4.61 4.17 8.90
N ALA A 31 -5.35 3.30 8.23
CA ALA A 31 -6.57 3.64 7.50
C ALA A 31 -7.79 2.94 8.11
N SER A 32 -8.96 3.46 7.83
CA SER A 32 -10.22 2.75 8.06
C SER A 32 -10.24 1.47 7.22
N ALA A 33 -10.84 0.39 7.74
CA ALA A 33 -11.11 -0.80 6.93
C ALA A 33 -12.23 -0.58 5.90
N ARG A 34 -13.03 0.49 6.04
CA ARG A 34 -14.01 0.94 5.04
C ARG A 34 -13.30 1.79 3.99
N THR A 35 -13.47 1.42 2.75
CA THR A 35 -12.98 2.21 1.62
C THR A 35 -13.89 3.42 1.40
N ASP A 36 -13.30 4.55 1.03
CA ASP A 36 -14.03 5.75 0.63
C ASP A 36 -14.92 5.46 -0.59
N GLU A 37 -16.16 5.95 -0.57
CA GLU A 37 -17.16 5.70 -1.62
C GLU A 37 -16.66 6.18 -2.99
N VAL A 38 -15.98 7.32 -3.05
CA VAL A 38 -15.40 7.84 -4.31
C VAL A 38 -14.35 6.89 -4.89
N VAL A 39 -13.57 6.20 -4.04
CA VAL A 39 -12.61 5.20 -4.50
C VAL A 39 -13.33 3.98 -5.07
N VAL A 40 -14.42 3.54 -4.43
CA VAL A 40 -15.23 2.43 -4.89
C VAL A 40 -15.89 2.76 -6.23
N GLU A 41 -16.51 3.92 -6.36
CA GLU A 41 -17.14 4.38 -7.61
C GLU A 41 -16.16 4.45 -8.78
N ARG A 42 -14.96 4.99 -8.54
CA ARG A 42 -13.90 5.03 -9.56
C ARG A 42 -13.42 3.65 -9.97
N PHE A 43 -13.34 2.74 -9.02
CA PHE A 43 -12.97 1.35 -9.31
C PHE A 43 -14.07 0.63 -10.11
N ASP A 44 -15.33 0.82 -9.73
CA ASP A 44 -16.48 0.24 -10.45
C ASP A 44 -16.53 0.77 -11.90
N THR A 45 -16.37 2.08 -12.11
CA THR A 45 -16.25 2.68 -13.44
C THR A 45 -15.09 2.08 -14.25
N PHE A 46 -13.91 1.88 -13.62
CA PHE A 46 -12.76 1.26 -14.27
C PHE A 46 -13.08 -0.17 -14.75
N VAL A 47 -13.84 -0.94 -13.96
CA VAL A 47 -14.25 -2.30 -14.32
C VAL A 47 -15.33 -2.28 -15.41
N GLU A 48 -16.36 -1.46 -15.26
CA GLU A 48 -17.46 -1.32 -16.23
C GLU A 48 -16.99 -0.90 -17.62
N GLU A 49 -16.02 -0.01 -17.68
CA GLU A 49 -15.42 0.44 -18.95
C GLU A 49 -14.37 -0.53 -19.52
N GLY A 50 -14.12 -1.65 -18.88
CA GLY A 50 -13.16 -2.66 -19.33
C GLY A 50 -11.70 -2.19 -19.34
N ARG A 51 -11.35 -1.17 -18.54
CA ARG A 51 -10.00 -0.59 -18.52
C ARG A 51 -8.92 -1.54 -17.95
N TYR A 52 -9.30 -2.69 -17.45
CA TYR A 52 -8.39 -3.74 -16.98
C TYR A 52 -7.72 -4.53 -18.12
N GLY A 53 -8.09 -4.30 -19.39
CA GLY A 53 -7.48 -4.94 -20.55
C GLY A 53 -7.60 -6.47 -20.51
N THR A 54 -6.49 -7.18 -20.60
CA THR A 54 -6.44 -8.66 -20.56
C THR A 54 -6.45 -9.24 -19.14
N MET A 55 -6.46 -8.40 -18.10
CA MET A 55 -6.45 -8.83 -16.70
C MET A 55 -7.86 -9.15 -16.18
N GLY A 56 -8.57 -10.08 -16.81
CA GLY A 56 -9.96 -10.46 -16.48
C GLY A 56 -10.19 -10.81 -15.01
N TRP A 57 -9.16 -11.32 -14.33
CA TRP A 57 -9.18 -11.62 -12.90
C TRP A 57 -9.48 -10.39 -12.00
N ILE A 58 -9.28 -9.15 -12.51
CA ILE A 58 -9.67 -7.94 -11.77
C ILE A 58 -11.19 -7.84 -11.71
N ALA A 59 -11.87 -8.05 -12.84
CA ALA A 59 -13.34 -8.04 -12.90
C ALA A 59 -13.94 -9.21 -12.11
N GLU A 60 -13.37 -10.41 -12.22
CA GLU A 60 -13.81 -11.60 -11.48
C GLU A 60 -13.74 -11.42 -9.95
N THR A 61 -12.81 -10.61 -9.48
CA THR A 61 -12.62 -10.34 -8.05
C THR A 61 -13.09 -8.94 -7.62
N ALA A 62 -13.83 -8.22 -8.47
CA ALA A 62 -14.19 -6.82 -8.26
C ALA A 62 -14.90 -6.59 -6.92
N GLU A 63 -15.89 -7.43 -6.56
CA GLU A 63 -16.61 -7.33 -5.30
C GLU A 63 -15.67 -7.34 -4.08
N ARG A 64 -14.69 -8.24 -4.09
CA ARG A 64 -13.70 -8.36 -3.01
C ARG A 64 -12.74 -7.18 -2.97
N ARG A 65 -12.50 -6.53 -4.13
CA ARG A 65 -11.57 -5.39 -4.25
C ARG A 65 -12.17 -4.08 -3.76
N ARG A 66 -13.48 -3.97 -3.63
CA ARG A 66 -14.15 -2.76 -3.14
C ARG A 66 -13.69 -2.34 -1.74
N GLY A 67 -13.15 -3.24 -0.94
CA GLY A 67 -12.56 -2.89 0.35
C GLY A 67 -12.22 -4.08 1.22
N VAL A 68 -11.54 -3.81 2.31
CA VAL A 68 -11.15 -4.83 3.29
C VAL A 68 -12.40 -5.45 3.93
N THR A 69 -13.43 -4.65 4.20
CA THR A 69 -14.69 -5.12 4.78
C THR A 69 -15.46 -6.07 3.87
N SER A 70 -15.29 -5.98 2.54
CA SER A 70 -15.89 -6.94 1.59
C SER A 70 -15.29 -8.34 1.71
N MET A 71 -14.03 -8.44 2.19
CA MET A 71 -13.34 -9.72 2.41
C MET A 71 -13.41 -10.19 3.87
N TRP A 72 -13.58 -9.26 4.77
CA TRP A 72 -13.59 -9.52 6.20
C TRP A 72 -14.42 -8.45 6.92
N ALA A 73 -15.71 -8.77 7.15
CA ALA A 73 -16.70 -7.82 7.66
C ALA A 73 -16.37 -7.26 9.06
N GLU A 74 -15.65 -8.04 9.89
CA GLU A 74 -15.27 -7.60 11.23
C GLU A 74 -14.05 -6.67 11.25
N ALA A 75 -13.35 -6.47 10.13
CA ALA A 75 -12.21 -5.56 10.06
C ALA A 75 -12.64 -4.12 10.40
N ARG A 76 -11.87 -3.45 11.24
CA ARG A 76 -12.11 -2.07 11.69
C ARG A 76 -11.05 -1.11 11.17
N SER A 77 -9.80 -1.55 11.20
CA SER A 77 -8.66 -0.72 10.80
C SER A 77 -7.68 -1.52 9.95
N VAL A 78 -6.93 -0.80 9.13
CA VAL A 78 -5.84 -1.36 8.32
C VAL A 78 -4.57 -0.58 8.63
N ILE A 79 -3.56 -1.28 9.11
CA ILE A 79 -2.21 -0.75 9.25
C ILE A 79 -1.54 -0.95 7.90
N VAL A 80 -1.15 0.13 7.24
CA VAL A 80 -0.46 0.13 5.96
C VAL A 80 1.01 0.43 6.19
N LEU A 81 1.87 -0.37 5.59
CA LEU A 81 3.31 -0.29 5.76
C LEU A 81 3.98 -0.13 4.41
N GLY A 82 5.00 0.71 4.37
CA GLY A 82 5.85 0.93 3.21
C GLY A 82 7.28 0.49 3.50
N MET A 83 7.89 -0.24 2.57
CA MET A 83 9.30 -0.61 2.62
C MET A 83 10.01 0.02 1.44
N ASN A 84 11.00 0.87 1.71
CA ASN A 84 11.78 1.52 0.67
C ASN A 84 12.70 0.51 -0.04
N TYR A 85 12.63 0.47 -1.36
CA TYR A 85 13.52 -0.32 -2.21
C TYR A 85 14.39 0.55 -3.13
N GLY A 86 14.35 1.87 -2.96
CA GLY A 86 15.17 2.81 -3.71
C GLY A 86 16.65 2.51 -3.54
N PRO A 87 17.43 2.54 -4.62
CA PRO A 87 18.87 2.29 -4.55
C PRO A 87 19.59 3.49 -3.96
N GLY A 88 20.75 3.24 -3.33
CA GLY A 88 21.65 4.30 -2.84
C GLY A 88 22.46 5.01 -3.94
N PHE A 89 22.11 4.83 -5.22
CA PHE A 89 22.78 5.39 -6.40
C PHE A 89 21.73 5.80 -7.44
N ASP A 90 22.10 6.63 -8.42
CA ASP A 90 21.21 6.96 -9.53
C ASP A 90 21.01 5.74 -10.46
N PRO A 91 19.81 5.14 -10.48
CA PRO A 91 19.56 3.97 -11.31
C PRO A 91 19.61 4.27 -12.82
N LEU A 92 19.54 5.54 -13.23
CA LEU A 92 19.60 5.95 -14.62
C LEU A 92 21.03 5.90 -15.19
N GLU A 93 22.07 5.96 -14.34
CA GLU A 93 23.46 5.81 -14.79
C GLU A 93 23.71 4.50 -15.52
N ALA A 94 23.04 3.42 -15.08
CA ALA A 94 23.14 2.12 -15.74
C ALA A 94 22.65 2.11 -17.20
N LEU A 95 21.77 3.04 -17.58
CA LEU A 95 21.25 3.18 -18.95
C LEU A 95 22.29 3.75 -19.93
N GLN A 96 23.36 4.34 -19.43
CA GLN A 96 24.43 4.88 -20.27
C GLN A 96 25.24 3.77 -20.94
N ASN A 97 25.29 2.59 -20.32
CA ASN A 97 25.95 1.42 -20.92
C ASN A 97 25.01 0.68 -21.88
N ARG A 98 25.02 1.09 -23.14
CA ARG A 98 24.15 0.53 -24.18
C ARG A 98 24.43 -0.93 -24.54
N ALA A 99 25.56 -1.49 -24.09
CA ALA A 99 25.92 -2.88 -24.33
C ALA A 99 25.34 -3.86 -23.30
N GLN A 100 24.67 -3.36 -22.26
CA GLN A 100 24.12 -4.17 -21.16
C GLN A 100 22.63 -3.93 -20.98
N GLY A 101 21.88 -5.00 -20.72
CA GLY A 101 20.51 -4.90 -20.24
C GLY A 101 20.47 -4.44 -18.78
N VAL A 102 19.42 -3.69 -18.42
CA VAL A 102 19.22 -3.20 -17.06
C VAL A 102 18.01 -3.88 -16.43
N ILE A 103 18.22 -4.55 -15.31
CA ILE A 103 17.13 -5.13 -14.51
C ILE A 103 16.56 -4.02 -13.62
N SER A 104 15.23 -3.90 -13.62
CA SER A 104 14.52 -2.97 -12.73
C SER A 104 14.91 -3.16 -11.27
N VAL A 105 15.05 -2.05 -10.54
CA VAL A 105 15.55 -2.06 -9.15
C VAL A 105 14.74 -3.00 -8.26
N TYR A 106 13.41 -2.99 -8.39
CA TYR A 106 12.52 -3.83 -7.57
C TYR A 106 12.78 -5.34 -7.75
N ALA A 107 13.36 -5.76 -8.88
CA ALA A 107 13.59 -7.16 -9.22
C ALA A 107 15.03 -7.65 -9.00
N ARG A 108 15.92 -6.79 -8.47
CA ARG A 108 17.36 -7.11 -8.32
C ARG A 108 17.70 -8.02 -7.15
N ASN A 109 16.81 -8.10 -6.15
CA ASN A 109 17.05 -8.84 -4.91
C ASN A 109 16.10 -10.04 -4.77
N ARG A 110 15.97 -10.56 -3.56
CA ARG A 110 14.98 -11.59 -3.23
C ARG A 110 13.57 -11.11 -3.58
N ASP A 111 12.69 -12.06 -3.85
CA ASP A 111 11.26 -11.78 -4.04
C ASP A 111 10.73 -11.00 -2.82
N TYR A 112 10.30 -9.76 -3.08
CA TYR A 112 9.80 -8.87 -2.03
C TYR A 112 8.51 -9.37 -1.39
N HIS A 113 7.70 -10.15 -2.11
CA HIS A 113 6.49 -10.75 -1.56
C HIS A 113 6.80 -11.61 -0.35
N ASP A 114 7.82 -12.48 -0.46
CA ASP A 114 8.23 -13.35 0.64
C ASP A 114 8.84 -12.56 1.81
N VAL A 115 9.67 -11.56 1.49
CA VAL A 115 10.33 -10.72 2.50
C VAL A 115 9.29 -9.94 3.29
N ILE A 116 8.39 -9.23 2.60
CA ILE A 116 7.36 -8.40 3.26
C ILE A 116 6.38 -9.28 4.02
N LYS A 117 5.91 -10.37 3.42
CA LYS A 117 4.96 -11.29 4.07
C LYS A 117 5.54 -11.89 5.36
N GLY A 118 6.82 -12.24 5.36
CA GLY A 118 7.51 -12.72 6.56
C GLY A 118 7.53 -11.66 7.66
N ARG A 119 7.95 -10.44 7.32
CA ARG A 119 8.02 -9.30 8.26
C ARG A 119 6.64 -8.88 8.77
N LEU A 120 5.62 -8.86 7.91
CA LEU A 120 4.23 -8.57 8.31
C LEU A 120 3.69 -9.60 9.29
N LYS A 121 3.96 -10.89 9.08
CA LYS A 121 3.54 -11.95 10.02
C LYS A 121 4.22 -11.78 11.38
N GLU A 122 5.51 -11.45 11.39
CA GLU A 122 6.24 -11.19 12.63
C GLU A 122 5.66 -9.98 13.36
N LEU A 123 5.45 -8.86 12.64
CA LEU A 123 4.83 -7.66 13.21
C LEU A 123 3.43 -7.97 13.76
N ALA A 124 2.59 -8.66 12.97
CA ALA A 124 1.25 -9.06 13.38
C ALA A 124 1.26 -9.88 14.67
N GLY A 125 2.19 -10.81 14.82
CA GLY A 125 2.35 -11.59 16.06
C GLY A 125 2.68 -10.71 17.28
N ARG A 126 3.59 -9.73 17.10
CA ARG A 126 3.96 -8.77 18.16
C ARG A 126 2.80 -7.85 18.53
N LEU A 127 2.08 -7.33 17.51
CA LEU A 127 0.89 -6.50 17.73
C LEU A 127 -0.19 -7.28 18.49
N MET A 128 -0.44 -8.55 18.12
CA MET A 128 -1.40 -9.40 18.82
C MET A 128 -1.00 -9.62 20.30
N GLY A 129 0.28 -9.82 20.57
CA GLY A 129 0.79 -9.89 21.94
C GLY A 129 0.51 -8.60 22.70
N ARG A 130 0.76 -7.43 22.09
CA ARG A 130 0.50 -6.12 22.69
C ARG A 130 -0.98 -5.85 22.91
N ILE A 131 -1.83 -6.19 21.93
CA ILE A 131 -3.29 -6.03 22.03
C ILE A 131 -3.83 -6.85 23.19
N ARG A 132 -3.43 -8.12 23.35
CA ARG A 132 -3.85 -8.98 24.48
C ARG A 132 -3.48 -8.41 25.83
N GLN A 133 -2.31 -7.77 25.94
CA GLN A 133 -1.91 -7.10 27.19
C GLN A 133 -2.78 -5.87 27.51
N MET A 134 -3.22 -5.14 26.47
CA MET A 134 -4.01 -3.91 26.62
C MET A 134 -5.51 -4.19 26.78
N ARG A 135 -5.99 -5.27 26.18
CA ARG A 135 -7.39 -5.70 26.09
C ARG A 135 -7.53 -7.19 26.40
N PRO A 136 -7.21 -7.63 27.63
CA PRO A 136 -7.19 -9.06 27.98
C PRO A 136 -8.55 -9.74 27.85
N ASP A 137 -9.63 -8.99 28.05
CA ASP A 137 -11.01 -9.48 28.02
C ASP A 137 -11.66 -9.41 26.62
N GLU A 138 -10.93 -8.90 25.61
CA GLU A 138 -11.44 -8.76 24.25
C GLU A 138 -10.69 -9.70 23.30
N SER A 139 -11.43 -10.32 22.37
CA SER A 139 -10.85 -11.12 21.31
C SER A 139 -10.66 -10.28 20.06
N HIS A 140 -9.40 -10.13 19.64
CA HIS A 140 -9.05 -9.45 18.40
C HIS A 140 -8.36 -10.40 17.44
N SER A 141 -8.40 -10.06 16.16
CA SER A 141 -7.77 -10.81 15.08
C SER A 141 -7.05 -9.88 14.12
N VAL A 142 -6.07 -10.44 13.41
CA VAL A 142 -5.33 -9.74 12.36
C VAL A 142 -5.20 -10.63 11.12
N LYS A 143 -5.17 -10.01 9.94
CA LYS A 143 -4.86 -10.66 8.66
C LYS A 143 -3.84 -9.84 7.91
N VAL A 144 -2.83 -10.51 7.33
CA VAL A 144 -1.76 -9.85 6.56
C VAL A 144 -2.02 -9.98 5.07
N PHE A 145 -1.74 -8.92 4.32
CA PHE A 145 -1.90 -8.85 2.88
C PHE A 145 -0.66 -8.25 2.23
N VAL A 146 -0.26 -8.81 1.11
CA VAL A 146 0.82 -8.30 0.25
C VAL A 146 0.40 -8.56 -1.18
N ASP A 147 0.33 -7.54 -2.01
CA ASP A 147 0.16 -7.52 -3.47
C ASP A 147 -0.82 -8.57 -4.07
N THR A 148 -0.66 -9.85 -3.76
CA THR A 148 -1.48 -10.95 -4.31
C THR A 148 -2.93 -10.96 -3.80
N ALA A 149 -3.25 -10.18 -2.77
CA ALA A 149 -4.62 -10.07 -2.28
C ALA A 149 -5.44 -9.11 -3.15
N PRO A 150 -6.78 -9.32 -3.26
CA PRO A 150 -7.65 -8.41 -3.98
C PRO A 150 -7.90 -7.13 -3.17
N LEU A 151 -6.85 -6.34 -2.92
CA LEU A 151 -6.88 -5.06 -2.23
C LEU A 151 -6.52 -3.91 -3.18
N LEU A 152 -7.10 -2.75 -2.94
CA LEU A 152 -6.68 -1.50 -3.53
C LEU A 152 -5.59 -0.86 -2.66
N GLU A 153 -4.37 -1.43 -2.67
CA GLU A 153 -3.29 -1.08 -1.75
C GLU A 153 -2.86 0.39 -1.87
N LYS A 154 -2.82 0.94 -3.08
CA LYS A 154 -2.41 2.34 -3.30
C LYS A 154 -3.42 3.35 -2.74
N PRO A 155 -4.74 3.22 -2.97
CA PRO A 155 -5.75 4.00 -2.26
C PRO A 155 -5.69 3.84 -0.73
N LEU A 156 -5.45 2.64 -0.22
CA LEU A 156 -5.24 2.42 1.22
C LEU A 156 -4.01 3.14 1.73
N GLY A 157 -2.89 3.10 0.99
CA GLY A 157 -1.67 3.85 1.33
C GLY A 157 -1.91 5.36 1.39
N GLN A 158 -2.73 5.89 0.47
CA GLN A 158 -3.13 7.30 0.49
C GLN A 158 -4.03 7.61 1.69
N ALA A 159 -5.01 6.77 1.98
CA ALA A 159 -5.90 6.91 3.13
C ALA A 159 -5.14 6.84 4.47
N ALA A 160 -4.05 6.06 4.52
CA ALA A 160 -3.16 5.94 5.68
C ALA A 160 -2.08 7.04 5.75
N GLY A 161 -2.08 8.03 4.85
CA GLY A 161 -1.14 9.13 4.89
C GLY A 161 0.27 8.85 4.35
N LEU A 162 0.56 7.65 3.79
CA LEU A 162 1.89 7.29 3.31
C LEU A 162 2.34 8.08 2.08
N GLY A 163 1.40 8.61 1.32
CA GLY A 163 1.63 9.36 0.09
C GLY A 163 0.35 9.47 -0.74
N TRP A 164 0.43 10.05 -1.91
CA TRP A 164 -0.71 10.21 -2.83
C TRP A 164 -0.56 9.30 -4.05
N GLN A 165 -1.67 8.93 -4.64
CA GLN A 165 -1.66 8.23 -5.92
C GLN A 165 -1.41 9.23 -7.04
N GLY A 166 -0.22 9.17 -7.63
CA GLY A 166 0.18 10.07 -8.71
C GLY A 166 -0.56 9.81 -10.03
N LYS A 167 -0.46 10.74 -10.99
CA LYS A 167 -1.05 10.61 -12.34
C LYS A 167 -0.61 9.37 -13.11
N HIS A 168 0.54 8.80 -12.75
CA HIS A 168 1.07 7.52 -13.27
C HIS A 168 0.55 6.30 -12.49
N THR A 169 -0.43 6.49 -11.60
CA THR A 169 -1.08 5.46 -10.79
C THR A 169 -0.25 4.81 -9.68
N ASN A 170 1.03 5.17 -9.51
CA ASN A 170 1.82 4.70 -8.38
C ASN A 170 1.60 5.57 -7.14
N LEU A 171 1.80 4.98 -5.95
CA LEU A 171 1.85 5.74 -4.71
C LEU A 171 3.17 6.55 -4.69
N VAL A 172 3.08 7.83 -4.35
CA VAL A 172 4.21 8.75 -4.25
C VAL A 172 4.31 9.24 -2.81
N SER A 173 5.37 8.89 -2.12
CA SER A 173 5.71 9.42 -0.80
C SER A 173 6.52 10.71 -0.96
N ARG A 174 6.40 11.65 -0.01
CA ARG A 174 7.25 12.85 0.03
C ARG A 174 8.70 12.51 0.37
N GLU A 175 8.93 11.47 1.16
CA GLU A 175 10.27 11.09 1.63
C GLU A 175 10.94 10.06 0.73
N HIS A 176 10.14 9.11 0.20
CA HIS A 176 10.65 7.94 -0.53
C HIS A 176 10.27 7.94 -2.01
N GLY A 177 9.63 9.00 -2.53
CA GLY A 177 9.16 9.02 -3.92
C GLY A 177 8.22 7.84 -4.22
N SER A 178 8.41 7.21 -5.38
CA SER A 178 7.63 6.01 -5.79
C SER A 178 8.32 4.69 -5.42
N TRP A 179 9.29 4.71 -4.51
CA TRP A 179 10.13 3.57 -4.18
C TRP A 179 9.64 2.75 -2.98
N LEU A 180 8.35 2.68 -2.75
CA LEU A 180 7.76 1.92 -1.65
C LEU A 180 7.07 0.64 -2.14
N PHE A 181 7.52 -0.51 -1.64
CA PHE A 181 6.67 -1.69 -1.59
C PHE A 181 5.64 -1.54 -0.49
N LEU A 182 4.43 -1.99 -0.73
CA LEU A 182 3.33 -1.90 0.22
C LEU A 182 3.01 -3.25 0.86
N GLY A 183 2.56 -3.20 2.10
CA GLY A 183 2.01 -4.33 2.81
C GLY A 183 0.98 -3.85 3.81
N SER A 184 0.04 -4.71 4.16
CA SER A 184 -1.08 -4.31 5.02
C SER A 184 -1.41 -5.36 6.08
N ILE A 185 -1.79 -4.89 7.26
CA ILE A 185 -2.33 -5.69 8.36
C ILE A 185 -3.72 -5.17 8.68
N ALA A 186 -4.75 -5.90 8.29
CA ALA A 186 -6.11 -5.61 8.74
C ALA A 186 -6.33 -6.15 10.16
N THR A 187 -7.11 -5.44 10.95
CA THR A 187 -7.40 -5.82 12.34
C THR A 187 -8.84 -5.51 12.74
N THR A 188 -9.37 -6.29 13.67
CA THR A 188 -10.65 -6.01 14.33
C THR A 188 -10.52 -4.96 15.43
N LEU A 189 -9.30 -4.56 15.80
CA LEU A 189 -9.08 -3.44 16.72
C LEU A 189 -9.42 -2.14 16.00
N ALA A 190 -10.23 -1.30 16.65
CA ALA A 190 -10.52 0.04 16.16
C ALA A 190 -9.36 0.96 16.54
N LEU A 191 -8.67 1.52 15.54
CA LEU A 191 -7.64 2.53 15.67
C LEU A 191 -8.11 3.81 14.98
N THR A 192 -7.70 4.96 15.49
CA THR A 192 -7.97 6.24 14.82
C THR A 192 -7.21 6.30 13.51
N PRO A 193 -7.88 6.49 12.37
CA PRO A 193 -7.18 6.64 11.09
C PRO A 193 -6.28 7.87 11.05
N ASP A 194 -5.19 7.77 10.34
CA ASP A 194 -4.33 8.92 10.04
C ASP A 194 -4.98 9.85 9.01
N THR A 195 -4.47 11.07 8.91
CA THR A 195 -4.93 12.01 7.90
C THR A 195 -4.50 11.55 6.51
N ALA A 196 -5.44 11.37 5.61
CA ALA A 196 -5.16 10.99 4.24
C ALA A 196 -4.23 11.99 3.54
N ALA A 197 -3.30 11.47 2.74
CA ALA A 197 -2.40 12.32 1.97
C ALA A 197 -3.14 13.04 0.84
N SER A 198 -2.88 14.35 0.72
CA SER A 198 -3.43 15.17 -0.36
C SER A 198 -2.68 14.93 -1.67
N ASP A 199 -3.39 15.00 -2.80
CA ASP A 199 -2.76 15.00 -4.13
C ASP A 199 -1.78 16.18 -4.27
N ALA A 200 -0.55 15.89 -4.65
CA ALA A 200 0.48 16.88 -4.88
C ALA A 200 0.98 16.92 -6.34
N CYS A 201 0.32 16.22 -7.26
CA CYS A 201 0.66 16.30 -8.69
C CYS A 201 0.31 17.65 -9.31
N GLY A 202 -0.76 18.31 -8.85
CA GLY A 202 -1.15 19.65 -9.27
C GLY A 202 -1.17 19.83 -10.79
N SER A 203 -0.56 20.91 -11.28
CA SER A 203 -0.44 21.24 -12.69
C SER A 203 0.73 20.54 -13.42
N CYS A 204 1.47 19.66 -12.78
CA CYS A 204 2.60 18.93 -13.39
C CYS A 204 2.14 18.16 -14.64
N ARG A 205 2.85 18.36 -15.77
CA ARG A 205 2.60 17.71 -17.07
C ARG A 205 3.76 16.80 -17.52
N ALA A 206 4.79 16.61 -16.70
CA ALA A 206 5.98 15.86 -17.08
C ALA A 206 5.67 14.43 -17.57
N LEU A 207 4.73 13.75 -16.92
CA LEU A 207 4.31 12.40 -17.32
C LEU A 207 3.42 12.38 -18.56
N SER A 208 2.62 13.42 -18.80
CA SER A 208 1.73 13.46 -19.97
C SER A 208 2.50 13.55 -21.29
N LEU A 209 3.68 14.16 -21.28
CA LEU A 209 4.55 14.19 -22.46
C LEU A 209 5.11 12.82 -22.84
N ILE A 210 5.38 11.97 -21.84
CA ILE A 210 5.95 10.63 -22.07
C ILE A 210 4.87 9.62 -22.44
N HIS A 211 3.69 9.68 -21.80
CA HIS A 211 2.67 8.64 -21.90
C HIS A 211 1.51 8.97 -22.86
N ILE A 212 1.25 10.25 -23.14
CA ILE A 212 0.09 10.68 -23.92
C ILE A 212 0.49 11.22 -25.30
N SER A 213 1.63 11.92 -25.40
CA SER A 213 2.00 12.64 -26.64
C SER A 213 2.86 11.81 -27.61
N GLU A 214 3.48 10.74 -27.17
CA GLU A 214 4.28 9.86 -27.99
C GLU A 214 3.78 8.42 -27.91
N PRO A 215 2.72 8.05 -28.66
CA PRO A 215 2.42 6.64 -28.85
C PRO A 215 3.64 6.03 -29.54
N THR A 216 4.28 5.08 -28.85
CA THR A 216 5.38 4.29 -29.43
C THR A 216 4.85 3.65 -30.71
N ARG A 217 5.09 4.26 -31.86
CA ARG A 217 4.86 3.59 -33.15
C ARG A 217 5.84 2.43 -33.19
N LEU A 218 5.33 1.22 -33.03
CA LEU A 218 6.05 0.02 -33.41
C LEU A 218 6.46 0.20 -34.88
N ARG A 219 7.68 0.63 -35.13
CA ARG A 219 8.27 0.49 -36.45
C ARG A 219 8.43 -1.01 -36.67
N ARG A 220 7.60 -1.56 -37.56
CA ARG A 220 7.88 -2.88 -38.12
C ARG A 220 9.26 -2.78 -38.78
N ILE A 221 10.21 -3.54 -38.25
CA ILE A 221 11.48 -3.85 -38.92
C ILE A 221 11.20 -4.79 -40.05
#